data_f510fd32d1d6186191d1231f5a5fbd49
#
_entry.id   f510fd32d1d6186191d1231f5a5fbd49
#
_cell.length_a   1.000
_cell.length_b   1.000
_cell.length_c   1.000
_cell.angle_alpha   90.00
_cell.angle_beta   90.00
_cell.angle_gamma   90.00
#
_symmetry.space_group_name_H-M   'P 1'
#
loop_
_entity.id
_entity.type
_entity.pdbx_description
1 polymer ?
#
loop_
_entity_poly.entity_id
_entity_poly.type
_entity_poly.pdbx_seq_one_letter_code
_entity_poly.pdbx_strand_id
1 'polypeptide(L)'
;MAEPVSIHGVGREFVSRQSRQQILRGIDLRTEPGEFVAVLGASGCGKSTLLRLVAGLDTPSTGEIRIGGQQVTDCDPRCAVVFQEPRLLPWKTVEQNVALGARGVRDAERPASMLARVGLAGNEQAWPHQLSGGMAQRVALARAFVRKPAVLLLDEPFAALDAFTRLQMGDLLRETCRDRSRTVLLVTHDVDEALRLADRIVLLGGRPAGITAEYTVAGADRAHLRDSILGHFGLQPAA
;
A
#
# COMPACT_ATOMS: atom_id res chain seq x y z
N MET A 1 -16.68 6.29 -2.72
CA MET A 1 -16.06 6.96 -3.88
C MET A 1 -14.60 7.20 -3.54
N ALA A 2 -13.71 7.18 -4.54
CA ALA A 2 -12.29 7.49 -4.34
C ALA A 2 -12.11 8.90 -3.78
N GLU A 3 -11.14 9.06 -2.89
CA GLU A 3 -10.81 10.37 -2.32
C GLU A 3 -9.34 10.69 -2.53
N PRO A 4 -8.98 11.95 -2.82
CA PRO A 4 -7.60 12.36 -2.97
C PRO A 4 -6.89 12.33 -1.61
N VAL A 5 -5.60 12.00 -1.64
CA VAL A 5 -4.70 12.12 -0.50
C VAL A 5 -3.78 13.32 -0.75
N SER A 6 -3.68 14.21 0.23
CA SER A 6 -2.79 15.36 0.18
C SER A 6 -1.87 15.34 1.40
N ILE A 7 -0.57 15.39 1.15
CA ILE A 7 0.50 15.38 2.14
C ILE A 7 1.27 16.69 1.96
N HIS A 8 1.35 17.52 3.00
CA HIS A 8 1.94 18.86 2.91
C HIS A 8 3.04 19.03 3.96
N GLY A 9 4.27 19.18 3.53
CA GLY A 9 5.44 19.46 4.36
C GLY A 9 5.67 18.43 5.46
N VAL A 10 5.25 17.16 5.23
CA VAL A 10 5.26 16.14 6.28
C VAL A 10 6.66 15.70 6.62
N GLY A 11 6.97 15.79 7.92
CA GLY A 11 8.15 15.22 8.53
C GLY A 11 7.80 14.28 9.67
N ARG A 12 8.65 13.28 9.91
CA ARG A 12 8.53 12.38 11.04
C ARG A 12 9.86 12.19 11.74
N GLU A 13 9.89 12.49 13.02
CA GLU A 13 11.00 12.29 13.92
C GLU A 13 10.60 11.33 15.05
N PHE A 14 11.44 10.38 15.34
CA PHE A 14 11.32 9.55 16.54
C PHE A 14 12.30 10.05 17.59
N VAL A 15 11.77 10.36 18.76
CA VAL A 15 12.55 10.86 19.90
C VAL A 15 12.57 9.77 20.97
N SER A 16 13.76 9.32 21.33
CA SER A 16 14.01 8.46 22.48
C SER A 16 14.83 9.21 23.53
N ARG A 17 15.02 8.62 24.72
CA ARG A 17 15.85 9.22 25.76
C ARG A 17 17.32 9.45 25.33
N GLN A 18 17.79 8.74 24.31
CA GLN A 18 19.20 8.72 23.90
C GLN A 18 19.45 9.23 22.48
N SER A 19 18.38 9.39 21.66
CA SER A 19 18.55 9.76 20.26
C SER A 19 17.31 10.47 19.70
N ARG A 20 17.56 11.36 18.73
CA ARG A 20 16.57 11.89 17.82
C ARG A 20 16.89 11.39 16.43
N GLN A 21 15.92 10.75 15.79
CA GLN A 21 16.08 10.22 14.45
C GLN A 21 14.96 10.74 13.56
N GLN A 22 15.30 11.63 12.65
CA GLN A 22 14.38 12.10 11.63
C GLN A 22 14.35 11.08 10.50
N ILE A 23 13.19 10.51 10.23
CA ILE A 23 12.97 9.50 9.19
C ILE A 23 12.48 10.15 7.90
N LEU A 24 11.51 11.08 8.00
CA LEU A 24 10.94 11.79 6.85
C LEU A 24 11.13 13.30 7.04
N ARG A 25 11.37 14.00 5.93
CA ARG A 25 11.50 15.45 5.91
C ARG A 25 10.81 16.04 4.69
N GLY A 26 9.88 16.99 4.92
CA GLY A 26 9.31 17.82 3.88
C GLY A 26 8.68 17.01 2.75
N ILE A 27 7.88 16.00 3.09
CA ILE A 27 7.17 15.22 2.09
C ILE A 27 5.98 16.04 1.61
N ASP A 28 5.97 16.36 0.32
CA ASP A 28 4.85 16.96 -0.39
C ASP A 28 4.39 16.01 -1.48
N LEU A 29 3.18 15.46 -1.35
CA LEU A 29 2.59 14.53 -2.30
C LEU A 29 1.08 14.75 -2.37
N ARG A 30 0.55 14.86 -3.58
CA ARG A 30 -0.89 14.91 -3.82
C ARG A 30 -1.27 13.81 -4.80
N THR A 31 -2.34 13.09 -4.50
CA THR A 31 -2.95 12.14 -5.44
C THR A 31 -4.25 12.69 -5.99
N GLU A 32 -4.59 12.32 -7.22
CA GLU A 32 -5.93 12.52 -7.74
C GLU A 32 -6.88 11.42 -7.24
N PRO A 33 -8.21 11.68 -7.17
CA PRO A 33 -9.17 10.64 -6.84
C PRO A 33 -9.07 9.46 -7.81
N GLY A 34 -8.90 8.24 -7.29
CA GLY A 34 -8.77 7.03 -8.09
C GLY A 34 -7.40 6.83 -8.75
N GLU A 35 -6.41 7.65 -8.41
CA GLU A 35 -5.04 7.47 -8.88
C GLU A 35 -4.36 6.32 -8.15
N PHE A 36 -3.55 5.56 -8.88
CA PHE A 36 -2.68 4.53 -8.33
C PHE A 36 -1.25 5.05 -8.29
N VAL A 37 -0.75 5.39 -7.10
CA VAL A 37 0.62 5.88 -6.88
C VAL A 37 1.46 4.80 -6.22
N ALA A 38 2.61 4.48 -6.81
CA ALA A 38 3.63 3.64 -6.18
C ALA A 38 4.72 4.50 -5.55
N VAL A 39 5.10 4.21 -4.31
CA VAL A 39 6.21 4.82 -3.60
C VAL A 39 7.36 3.81 -3.55
N LEU A 40 8.40 4.08 -4.32
CA LEU A 40 9.63 3.29 -4.37
C LEU A 40 10.72 3.90 -3.48
N GLY A 41 11.59 3.07 -2.95
CA GLY A 41 12.75 3.50 -2.17
C GLY A 41 13.48 2.35 -1.52
N ALA A 42 14.70 2.58 -1.05
CA ALA A 42 15.51 1.58 -0.37
C ALA A 42 14.83 1.07 0.91
N SER A 43 15.17 -0.15 1.33
CA SER A 43 14.68 -0.69 2.61
C SER A 43 15.07 0.22 3.77
N GLY A 44 14.12 0.48 4.67
CA GLY A 44 14.34 1.32 5.86
C GLY A 44 14.35 2.83 5.59
N CYS A 45 14.09 3.33 4.37
CA CYS A 45 14.07 4.78 4.09
C CYS A 45 12.82 5.50 4.61
N GLY A 46 11.81 4.81 5.16
CA GLY A 46 10.63 5.46 5.74
C GLY A 46 9.32 5.27 4.97
N LYS A 47 9.28 4.43 3.93
CA LYS A 47 8.06 4.16 3.13
C LYS A 47 6.88 3.70 3.99
N SER A 48 7.09 2.68 4.82
CA SER A 48 6.05 2.17 5.74
C SER A 48 5.66 3.21 6.80
N THR A 49 6.59 4.09 7.20
CA THR A 49 6.29 5.21 8.09
C THR A 49 5.34 6.20 7.41
N LEU A 50 5.62 6.58 6.16
CA LEU A 50 4.75 7.45 5.38
C LEU A 50 3.34 6.86 5.26
N LEU A 51 3.24 5.58 4.94
CA LEU A 51 1.96 4.90 4.80
C LEU A 51 1.17 4.85 6.11
N ARG A 52 1.86 4.63 7.26
CA ARG A 52 1.21 4.68 8.59
C ARG A 52 0.70 6.07 8.94
N LEU A 53 1.43 7.12 8.57
CA LEU A 53 1.00 8.50 8.75
C LEU A 53 -0.28 8.79 7.93
N VAL A 54 -0.34 8.35 6.67
CA VAL A 54 -1.54 8.50 5.83
C VAL A 54 -2.73 7.75 6.40
N ALA A 55 -2.51 6.57 7.00
CA ALA A 55 -3.57 5.78 7.65
C ALA A 55 -4.06 6.37 8.97
N GLY A 56 -3.39 7.40 9.53
CA GLY A 56 -3.63 7.89 10.89
C GLY A 56 -3.23 6.91 11.99
N LEU A 57 -2.34 5.95 11.67
CA LEU A 57 -1.77 5.00 12.63
C LEU A 57 -0.56 5.57 13.36
N ASP A 58 -0.07 6.72 12.91
CA ASP A 58 0.98 7.53 13.51
C ASP A 58 0.73 9.00 13.19
N THR A 59 1.34 9.92 13.93
CA THR A 59 1.13 11.37 13.78
C THR A 59 2.38 12.01 13.20
N PRO A 60 2.27 12.88 12.18
CA PRO A 60 3.42 13.60 11.66
C PRO A 60 4.02 14.54 12.73
N SER A 61 5.34 14.68 12.73
CA SER A 61 6.02 15.65 13.62
C SER A 61 5.92 17.07 13.07
N THR A 62 5.82 17.24 11.76
CA THR A 62 5.59 18.50 11.04
C THR A 62 4.69 18.27 9.85
N GLY A 63 4.04 19.32 9.37
CA GLY A 63 3.13 19.24 8.22
C GLY A 63 1.78 18.60 8.56
N GLU A 64 1.01 18.32 7.55
CA GLU A 64 -0.32 17.73 7.69
C GLU A 64 -0.65 16.76 6.54
N ILE A 65 -1.58 15.86 6.82
CA ILE A 65 -2.13 14.92 5.83
C ILE A 65 -3.64 15.11 5.78
N ARG A 66 -4.19 15.11 4.57
CA ARG A 66 -5.63 15.21 4.33
C ARG A 66 -6.11 14.13 3.39
N ILE A 67 -7.30 13.60 3.64
CA ILE A 67 -8.03 12.68 2.77
C ILE A 67 -9.38 13.32 2.46
N GLY A 68 -9.69 13.51 1.16
CA GLY A 68 -10.92 14.20 0.77
C GLY A 68 -11.05 15.61 1.37
N GLY A 69 -9.93 16.33 1.56
CA GLY A 69 -9.89 17.65 2.18
C GLY A 69 -9.96 17.66 3.72
N GLN A 70 -10.27 16.55 4.37
CA GLN A 70 -10.32 16.44 5.83
C GLN A 70 -8.97 16.00 6.39
N GLN A 71 -8.50 16.66 7.43
CA GLN A 71 -7.24 16.33 8.10
C GLN A 71 -7.31 14.96 8.79
N VAL A 72 -6.27 14.17 8.60
CA VAL A 72 -6.10 12.88 9.29
C VAL A 72 -5.47 13.13 10.65
N THR A 73 -6.23 12.87 11.71
CA THR A 73 -5.78 13.04 13.11
C THR A 73 -5.73 11.72 13.87
N ASP A 74 -6.41 10.70 13.38
CA ASP A 74 -6.52 9.35 13.96
C ASP A 74 -6.81 8.35 12.83
N CYS A 75 -6.94 7.06 13.17
CA CYS A 75 -7.27 5.99 12.21
C CYS A 75 -8.46 6.39 11.32
N ASP A 76 -8.20 6.58 10.04
CA ASP A 76 -9.22 7.04 9.11
C ASP A 76 -10.08 5.86 8.60
N PRO A 77 -11.40 5.85 8.85
CA PRO A 77 -12.27 4.77 8.43
C PRO A 77 -12.40 4.64 6.90
N ARG A 78 -12.00 5.66 6.14
CA ARG A 78 -11.98 5.65 4.66
C ARG A 78 -10.81 4.84 4.12
N CYS A 79 -9.79 4.56 4.96
CA CYS A 79 -8.60 3.79 4.61
C CYS A 79 -8.78 2.30 4.90
N ALA A 80 -8.19 1.47 4.05
CA ALA A 80 -7.81 0.10 4.39
C ALA A 80 -6.32 -0.08 4.20
N VAL A 81 -5.67 -0.75 5.16
CA VAL A 81 -4.22 -0.99 5.14
C VAL A 81 -3.95 -2.47 5.00
N VAL A 82 -3.08 -2.82 4.06
CA VAL A 82 -2.43 -4.13 3.98
C VAL A 82 -0.98 -3.94 4.39
N PHE A 83 -0.58 -4.58 5.46
CA PHE A 83 0.79 -4.54 5.97
C PHE A 83 1.67 -5.61 5.30
N GLN A 84 2.97 -5.45 5.36
CA GLN A 84 3.94 -6.43 4.92
C GLN A 84 3.74 -7.78 5.63
N GLU A 85 3.45 -7.76 6.94
CA GLU A 85 2.97 -8.93 7.67
C GLU A 85 1.44 -9.02 7.57
N PRO A 86 0.84 -10.20 7.36
CA PRO A 86 -0.62 -10.36 7.18
C PRO A 86 -1.47 -9.90 8.36
N ARG A 87 -0.94 -9.92 9.58
CA ARG A 87 -1.62 -9.53 10.83
C ARG A 87 -3.02 -10.13 10.96
N LEU A 88 -3.12 -11.43 10.70
CA LEU A 88 -4.35 -12.17 10.92
C LEU A 88 -4.56 -12.41 12.41
N LEU A 89 -5.83 -12.38 12.84
CA LEU A 89 -6.18 -12.73 14.22
C LEU A 89 -6.12 -14.26 14.37
N PRO A 90 -5.20 -14.80 15.19
CA PRO A 90 -4.96 -16.25 15.24
C PRO A 90 -6.14 -17.05 15.85
N TRP A 91 -7.02 -16.37 16.58
CA TRP A 91 -8.24 -16.94 17.17
C TRP A 91 -9.50 -16.79 16.31
N LYS A 92 -9.33 -16.48 15.03
CA LYS A 92 -10.41 -16.36 14.04
C LYS A 92 -10.07 -17.21 12.82
N THR A 93 -11.09 -17.83 12.22
CA THR A 93 -10.95 -18.51 10.94
C THR A 93 -10.60 -17.52 9.82
N VAL A 94 -10.20 -18.04 8.66
CA VAL A 94 -9.90 -17.26 7.46
C VAL A 94 -11.10 -16.37 7.08
N GLU A 95 -12.29 -16.96 6.98
CA GLU A 95 -13.52 -16.20 6.68
C GLU A 95 -13.81 -15.13 7.71
N GLN A 96 -13.68 -15.45 8.99
CA GLN A 96 -13.87 -14.49 10.07
C GLN A 96 -12.84 -13.35 10.03
N ASN A 97 -11.60 -13.61 9.62
CA ASN A 97 -10.59 -12.57 9.41
C ASN A 97 -11.01 -11.62 8.28
N VAL A 98 -11.49 -12.15 7.15
CA VAL A 98 -11.98 -11.31 6.05
C VAL A 98 -13.23 -10.53 6.46
N ALA A 99 -14.16 -11.15 7.17
CA ALA A 99 -15.38 -10.51 7.68
C ALA A 99 -15.11 -9.29 8.57
N LEU A 100 -13.94 -9.21 9.22
CA LEU A 100 -13.55 -8.00 9.98
C LEU A 100 -13.51 -6.76 9.09
N GLY A 101 -13.04 -6.91 7.85
CA GLY A 101 -13.01 -5.81 6.87
C GLY A 101 -14.40 -5.32 6.48
N ALA A 102 -15.39 -6.20 6.50
CA ALA A 102 -16.78 -5.89 6.14
C ALA A 102 -17.58 -5.21 7.24
N ARG A 103 -17.06 -5.13 8.48
CA ARG A 103 -17.79 -4.54 9.61
C ARG A 103 -18.17 -3.10 9.38
N GLY A 104 -19.48 -2.80 9.57
CA GLY A 104 -20.02 -1.45 9.40
C GLY A 104 -20.14 -0.98 7.94
N VAL A 105 -19.89 -1.85 6.97
CA VAL A 105 -20.00 -1.54 5.54
C VAL A 105 -21.27 -2.17 4.97
N ARG A 106 -22.24 -1.33 4.51
CA ARG A 106 -23.55 -1.81 3.99
C ARG A 106 -23.41 -2.69 2.75
N ASP A 107 -22.52 -2.32 1.83
CA ASP A 107 -22.34 -2.98 0.54
C ASP A 107 -21.03 -3.78 0.46
N ALA A 108 -20.58 -4.32 1.60
CA ALA A 108 -19.41 -5.19 1.63
C ALA A 108 -19.69 -6.46 0.79
N GLU A 109 -18.67 -6.89 0.05
CA GLU A 109 -18.71 -8.18 -0.62
C GLU A 109 -18.76 -9.31 0.40
N ARG A 110 -19.37 -10.45 0.04
CA ARG A 110 -19.37 -11.63 0.93
C ARG A 110 -17.93 -12.13 1.12
N PRO A 111 -17.49 -12.41 2.36
CA PRO A 111 -16.13 -12.88 2.63
C PRO A 111 -15.74 -14.11 1.80
N ALA A 112 -16.63 -15.09 1.65
CA ALA A 112 -16.39 -16.28 0.85
C ALA A 112 -16.17 -15.96 -0.65
N SER A 113 -16.94 -15.00 -1.22
CA SER A 113 -16.75 -14.57 -2.61
C SER A 113 -15.38 -13.90 -2.79
N MET A 114 -14.97 -13.05 -1.83
CA MET A 114 -13.67 -12.41 -1.87
C MET A 114 -12.53 -13.44 -1.70
N LEU A 115 -12.70 -14.44 -0.83
CA LEU A 115 -11.74 -15.53 -0.69
C LEU A 115 -11.58 -16.33 -2.00
N ALA A 116 -12.68 -16.62 -2.70
CA ALA A 116 -12.60 -17.24 -4.01
C ALA A 116 -11.81 -16.40 -5.03
N ARG A 117 -12.01 -15.07 -5.05
CA ARG A 117 -11.28 -14.14 -5.93
C ARG A 117 -9.78 -14.12 -5.67
N VAL A 118 -9.34 -14.27 -4.42
CA VAL A 118 -7.91 -14.36 -4.07
C VAL A 118 -7.37 -15.80 -4.16
N GLY A 119 -8.14 -16.76 -4.75
CA GLY A 119 -7.72 -18.14 -4.95
C GLY A 119 -7.65 -18.95 -3.65
N LEU A 120 -8.53 -18.67 -2.70
CA LEU A 120 -8.61 -19.36 -1.40
C LEU A 120 -9.99 -19.99 -1.15
N ALA A 121 -10.76 -20.30 -2.22
CA ALA A 121 -11.99 -21.07 -2.09
C ALA A 121 -11.72 -22.42 -1.40
N GLY A 122 -12.59 -22.80 -0.46
CA GLY A 122 -12.44 -24.03 0.33
C GLY A 122 -11.56 -23.88 1.59
N ASN A 123 -10.97 -22.70 1.82
CA ASN A 123 -10.15 -22.43 3.02
C ASN A 123 -10.87 -21.56 4.06
N GLU A 124 -12.18 -21.35 3.94
CA GLU A 124 -12.97 -20.42 4.75
C GLU A 124 -12.86 -20.75 6.24
N GLN A 125 -12.87 -22.05 6.58
CA GLN A 125 -12.84 -22.56 7.95
C GLN A 125 -11.42 -22.83 8.48
N ALA A 126 -10.38 -22.66 7.64
CA ALA A 126 -9.00 -22.83 8.07
C ALA A 126 -8.60 -21.77 9.09
N TRP A 127 -7.61 -22.08 9.92
CA TRP A 127 -7.03 -21.17 10.92
C TRP A 127 -5.73 -20.55 10.38
N PRO A 128 -5.34 -19.34 10.81
CA PRO A 128 -4.12 -18.68 10.34
C PRO A 128 -2.84 -19.53 10.43
N HIS A 129 -2.70 -20.35 11.47
CA HIS A 129 -1.53 -21.22 11.63
C HIS A 129 -1.45 -22.38 10.63
N GLN A 130 -2.52 -22.66 9.89
CA GLN A 130 -2.59 -23.69 8.84
C GLN A 130 -2.23 -23.13 7.47
N LEU A 131 -2.04 -21.81 7.35
CA LEU A 131 -1.78 -21.13 6.09
C LEU A 131 -0.28 -21.02 5.81
N SER A 132 0.11 -21.13 4.54
CA SER A 132 1.41 -20.63 4.11
C SER A 132 1.48 -19.09 4.21
N GLY A 133 2.68 -18.50 4.23
CA GLY A 133 2.85 -17.05 4.27
C GLY A 133 2.12 -16.35 3.11
N GLY A 134 2.20 -16.91 1.91
CA GLY A 134 1.48 -16.39 0.74
C GLY A 134 -0.04 -16.51 0.86
N MET A 135 -0.56 -17.60 1.43
CA MET A 135 -2.01 -17.73 1.70
C MET A 135 -2.46 -16.69 2.74
N ALA A 136 -1.71 -16.52 3.82
CA ALA A 136 -2.01 -15.52 4.85
C ALA A 136 -2.03 -14.09 4.27
N GLN A 137 -1.10 -13.77 3.37
CA GLN A 137 -1.07 -12.47 2.69
C GLN A 137 -2.28 -12.27 1.77
N ARG A 138 -2.72 -13.31 1.05
CA ARG A 138 -3.95 -13.26 0.25
C ARG A 138 -5.21 -13.05 1.11
N VAL A 139 -5.27 -13.63 2.31
CA VAL A 139 -6.34 -13.35 3.28
C VAL A 139 -6.31 -11.90 3.73
N ALA A 140 -5.12 -11.32 3.99
CA ALA A 140 -5.01 -9.91 4.36
C ALA A 140 -5.46 -8.96 3.22
N LEU A 141 -5.14 -9.28 1.97
CA LEU A 141 -5.65 -8.57 0.80
C LEU A 141 -7.18 -8.68 0.69
N ALA A 142 -7.74 -9.89 0.83
CA ALA A 142 -9.19 -10.11 0.84
C ALA A 142 -9.88 -9.28 1.92
N ARG A 143 -9.32 -9.22 3.14
CA ARG A 143 -9.83 -8.40 4.25
C ARG A 143 -9.86 -6.91 3.92
N ALA A 144 -8.88 -6.41 3.17
CA ALA A 144 -8.85 -5.02 2.75
C ALA A 144 -9.84 -4.74 1.61
N PHE A 145 -9.93 -5.64 0.63
CA PHE A 145 -10.78 -5.45 -0.56
C PHE A 145 -12.27 -5.54 -0.27
N VAL A 146 -12.68 -6.44 0.65
CA VAL A 146 -14.09 -6.63 1.04
C VAL A 146 -14.73 -5.35 1.57
N ARG A 147 -13.93 -4.43 2.13
CA ARG A 147 -14.37 -3.15 2.69
C ARG A 147 -14.73 -2.12 1.62
N LYS A 148 -14.21 -2.25 0.39
CA LYS A 148 -14.32 -1.23 -0.69
C LYS A 148 -13.89 0.16 -0.19
N PRO A 149 -12.66 0.33 0.32
CA PRO A 149 -12.22 1.59 0.91
C PRO A 149 -12.10 2.69 -0.14
N ALA A 150 -12.19 3.98 0.27
CA ALA A 150 -11.92 5.12 -0.60
C ALA A 150 -10.41 5.25 -0.89
N VAL A 151 -9.57 4.91 0.10
CA VAL A 151 -8.11 4.89 0.00
C VAL A 151 -7.57 3.52 0.41
N LEU A 152 -6.80 2.88 -0.46
CA LEU A 152 -6.15 1.61 -0.22
C LEU A 152 -4.65 1.81 -0.05
N LEU A 153 -4.13 1.43 1.10
CA LEU A 153 -2.74 1.58 1.50
C LEU A 153 -2.07 0.21 1.55
N LEU A 154 -1.03 0.00 0.76
CA LEU A 154 -0.39 -1.30 0.55
C LEU A 154 1.10 -1.21 0.90
N ASP A 155 1.53 -1.90 1.95
CA ASP A 155 2.92 -1.94 2.39
C ASP A 155 3.55 -3.28 2.00
N GLU A 156 4.29 -3.31 0.90
CA GLU A 156 4.93 -4.50 0.31
C GLU A 156 3.99 -5.72 0.24
N PRO A 157 2.78 -5.57 -0.35
CA PRO A 157 1.69 -6.54 -0.21
C PRO A 157 1.98 -7.89 -0.86
N PHE A 158 2.97 -7.97 -1.74
CA PHE A 158 3.28 -9.18 -2.49
C PHE A 158 4.65 -9.78 -2.15
N ALA A 159 5.36 -9.25 -1.14
CA ALA A 159 6.71 -9.71 -0.80
C ALA A 159 6.79 -11.20 -0.40
N ALA A 160 5.72 -11.74 0.20
CA ALA A 160 5.65 -13.14 0.63
C ALA A 160 5.09 -14.09 -0.44
N LEU A 161 4.79 -13.60 -1.67
CA LEU A 161 4.20 -14.38 -2.74
C LEU A 161 5.27 -14.89 -3.71
N ASP A 162 5.06 -16.09 -4.23
CA ASP A 162 5.81 -16.58 -5.41
C ASP A 162 5.49 -15.73 -6.66
N ALA A 163 6.34 -15.83 -7.67
CA ALA A 163 6.25 -15.00 -8.87
C ALA A 163 4.89 -15.12 -9.60
N PHE A 164 4.34 -16.33 -9.71
CA PHE A 164 3.08 -16.56 -10.40
C PHE A 164 1.89 -15.97 -9.62
N THR A 165 1.82 -16.26 -8.33
CA THR A 165 0.79 -15.71 -7.42
C THR A 165 0.87 -14.19 -7.35
N ARG A 166 2.08 -13.61 -7.33
CA ARG A 166 2.30 -12.16 -7.36
C ARG A 166 1.69 -11.52 -8.61
N LEU A 167 1.89 -12.13 -9.78
CA LEU A 167 1.29 -11.66 -11.02
C LEU A 167 -0.24 -11.68 -10.96
N GLN A 168 -0.83 -12.79 -10.49
CA GLN A 168 -2.28 -12.93 -10.36
C GLN A 168 -2.88 -11.91 -9.39
N MET A 169 -2.24 -11.71 -8.24
CA MET A 169 -2.71 -10.74 -7.24
C MET A 169 -2.57 -9.30 -7.72
N GLY A 170 -1.52 -9.00 -8.49
CA GLY A 170 -1.37 -7.70 -9.15
C GLY A 170 -2.49 -7.44 -10.17
N ASP A 171 -2.86 -8.44 -10.98
CA ASP A 171 -3.98 -8.34 -11.92
C ASP A 171 -5.31 -8.15 -11.20
N LEU A 172 -5.56 -8.91 -10.13
CA LEU A 172 -6.74 -8.74 -9.29
C LEU A 172 -6.80 -7.35 -8.66
N LEU A 173 -5.67 -6.82 -8.19
CA LEU A 173 -5.60 -5.47 -7.65
C LEU A 173 -5.95 -4.42 -8.71
N ARG A 174 -5.37 -4.53 -9.91
CA ARG A 174 -5.70 -3.65 -11.04
C ARG A 174 -7.17 -3.73 -11.44
N GLU A 175 -7.71 -4.93 -11.55
CA GLU A 175 -9.14 -5.14 -11.84
C GLU A 175 -10.02 -4.49 -10.77
N THR A 176 -9.67 -4.70 -9.49
CA THR A 176 -10.40 -4.14 -8.35
C THR A 176 -10.35 -2.60 -8.30
N CYS A 177 -9.34 -1.98 -8.93
CA CYS A 177 -9.15 -0.52 -8.99
C CYS A 177 -9.49 0.07 -10.38
N ARG A 178 -9.92 -0.76 -11.34
CA ARG A 178 -10.13 -0.35 -12.75
C ARG A 178 -11.15 0.77 -12.93
N ASP A 179 -12.18 0.77 -12.11
CA ASP A 179 -13.26 1.78 -12.11
C ASP A 179 -12.86 3.09 -11.43
N ARG A 180 -11.59 3.23 -11.03
CA ARG A 180 -11.09 4.36 -10.26
C ARG A 180 -11.93 4.69 -9.01
N SER A 181 -12.59 3.69 -8.47
CA SER A 181 -13.45 3.83 -7.28
C SER A 181 -12.67 4.03 -5.98
N ARG A 182 -11.34 3.88 -6.03
CA ARG A 182 -10.44 4.02 -4.87
C ARG A 182 -9.07 4.55 -5.27
N THR A 183 -8.51 5.42 -4.45
CA THR A 183 -7.12 5.87 -4.56
C THR A 183 -6.21 4.84 -3.92
N VAL A 184 -5.07 4.55 -4.54
CA VAL A 184 -4.12 3.52 -4.07
C VAL A 184 -2.75 4.14 -3.83
N LEU A 185 -2.19 3.90 -2.64
CA LEU A 185 -0.78 4.12 -2.35
C LEU A 185 -0.11 2.77 -2.10
N LEU A 186 0.75 2.37 -3.02
CA LEU A 186 1.54 1.14 -2.95
C LEU A 186 2.97 1.48 -2.56
N VAL A 187 3.43 0.94 -1.46
CA VAL A 187 4.84 0.94 -1.08
C VAL A 187 5.46 -0.38 -1.53
N THR A 188 6.51 -0.29 -2.32
CA THR A 188 7.27 -1.46 -2.78
C THR A 188 8.74 -1.09 -3.01
N HIS A 189 9.60 -2.09 -3.10
CA HIS A 189 10.98 -1.97 -3.59
C HIS A 189 11.17 -2.57 -4.99
N ASP A 190 10.11 -3.14 -5.57
CA ASP A 190 10.11 -3.78 -6.88
C ASP A 190 9.68 -2.77 -7.95
N VAL A 191 10.62 -2.42 -8.83
CA VAL A 191 10.41 -1.45 -9.92
C VAL A 191 9.43 -1.99 -10.95
N ASP A 192 9.52 -3.28 -11.27
CA ASP A 192 8.65 -3.91 -12.28
C ASP A 192 7.20 -4.00 -11.78
N GLU A 193 7.01 -4.25 -10.47
CA GLU A 193 5.70 -4.17 -9.82
C GLU A 193 5.10 -2.76 -9.92
N ALA A 194 5.89 -1.74 -9.58
CA ALA A 194 5.44 -0.35 -9.65
C ALA A 194 5.06 0.06 -11.08
N LEU A 195 5.91 -0.26 -12.07
CA LEU A 195 5.65 0.02 -13.48
C LEU A 195 4.43 -0.71 -14.05
N ARG A 196 4.13 -1.88 -13.50
CA ARG A 196 2.98 -2.68 -13.92
C ARG A 196 1.66 -2.13 -13.37
N LEU A 197 1.64 -1.65 -12.12
CA LEU A 197 0.43 -1.36 -11.38
C LEU A 197 0.09 0.13 -11.33
N ALA A 198 1.08 1.01 -11.23
CA ALA A 198 0.87 2.42 -10.93
C ALA A 198 0.59 3.29 -12.16
N ASP A 199 -0.15 4.37 -11.95
CA ASP A 199 -0.27 5.49 -12.89
C ASP A 199 0.93 6.43 -12.75
N ARG A 200 1.45 6.58 -11.51
CA ARG A 200 2.60 7.42 -11.16
C ARG A 200 3.49 6.74 -10.12
N ILE A 201 4.78 6.95 -10.24
CA ILE A 201 5.82 6.42 -9.33
C ILE A 201 6.51 7.59 -8.67
N VAL A 202 6.64 7.53 -7.35
CA VAL A 202 7.33 8.51 -6.51
C VAL A 202 8.54 7.84 -5.87
N LEU A 203 9.73 8.41 -6.04
CA LEU A 203 10.95 7.90 -5.42
C LEU A 203 11.20 8.59 -4.09
N LEU A 204 11.35 7.78 -3.06
CA LEU A 204 11.73 8.21 -1.71
C LEU A 204 13.20 7.90 -1.48
N GLY A 205 14.00 8.92 -1.13
CA GLY A 205 15.44 8.77 -0.92
C GLY A 205 16.02 9.76 0.07
N GLY A 206 17.29 9.55 0.40
CA GLY A 206 17.98 10.39 1.38
C GLY A 206 17.87 9.89 2.83
N ARG A 207 18.54 10.58 3.74
CA ARG A 207 18.48 10.36 5.21
C ARG A 207 18.59 11.70 5.91
N PRO A 208 17.49 12.28 6.45
CA PRO A 208 16.09 11.81 6.38
C PRO A 208 15.57 11.75 4.96
N ALA A 209 14.58 10.87 4.72
CA ALA A 209 14.03 10.67 3.38
C ALA A 209 13.10 11.82 2.96
N GLY A 210 13.23 12.20 1.69
CA GLY A 210 12.36 13.11 0.96
C GLY A 210 11.98 12.52 -0.39
N ILE A 211 11.08 13.17 -1.12
CA ILE A 211 10.80 12.83 -2.51
C ILE A 211 11.98 13.31 -3.37
N THR A 212 12.58 12.41 -4.14
CA THR A 212 13.74 12.70 -4.98
C THR A 212 13.40 12.76 -6.47
N ALA A 213 12.35 12.06 -6.91
CA ALA A 213 11.83 12.12 -8.26
C ALA A 213 10.40 11.60 -8.33
N GLU A 214 9.69 11.99 -9.39
CA GLU A 214 8.38 11.48 -9.75
C GLU A 214 8.33 11.13 -11.23
N TYR A 215 7.62 10.05 -11.57
CA TYR A 215 7.48 9.55 -12.93
C TYR A 215 6.03 9.20 -13.23
N THR A 216 5.51 9.69 -14.37
CA THR A 216 4.22 9.26 -14.90
C THR A 216 4.42 8.01 -15.74
N VAL A 217 3.65 6.96 -15.48
CA VAL A 217 3.77 5.66 -16.18
C VAL A 217 2.87 5.61 -17.41
N ALA A 218 1.75 6.31 -17.40
CA ALA A 218 0.80 6.32 -18.53
C ALA A 218 1.43 6.89 -19.79
N GLY A 219 1.44 6.10 -20.88
CA GLY A 219 2.00 6.51 -22.17
C GLY A 219 3.53 6.54 -22.26
N ALA A 220 4.27 6.21 -21.19
CA ALA A 220 5.73 6.16 -21.20
C ALA A 220 6.27 4.84 -21.76
N ASP A 221 7.44 4.89 -22.35
CA ASP A 221 8.23 3.69 -22.63
C ASP A 221 8.70 3.08 -21.30
N ARG A 222 8.13 1.92 -20.96
CA ARG A 222 8.39 1.25 -19.67
C ARG A 222 9.85 0.80 -19.54
N ALA A 223 10.53 0.43 -20.63
CA ALA A 223 11.91 0.01 -20.56
C ALA A 223 12.80 1.22 -20.20
N HIS A 224 12.63 2.33 -20.92
CA HIS A 224 13.34 3.58 -20.63
C HIS A 224 13.03 4.11 -19.21
N LEU A 225 11.79 4.02 -18.79
CA LEU A 225 11.38 4.46 -17.46
C LEU A 225 12.01 3.59 -16.35
N ARG A 226 12.06 2.27 -16.56
CA ARG A 226 12.76 1.32 -15.68
C ARG A 226 14.22 1.68 -15.50
N ASP A 227 14.93 1.92 -16.61
CA ASP A 227 16.34 2.28 -16.58
C ASP A 227 16.58 3.61 -15.85
N SER A 228 15.72 4.60 -16.09
CA SER A 228 15.76 5.89 -15.40
C SER A 228 15.56 5.74 -13.88
N ILE A 229 14.61 4.91 -13.46
CA ILE A 229 14.35 4.62 -12.02
C ILE A 229 15.55 3.88 -11.42
N LEU A 230 16.07 2.85 -12.08
CA LEU A 230 17.24 2.10 -11.60
C LEU A 230 18.47 2.99 -11.48
N GLY A 231 18.67 3.90 -12.45
CA GLY A 231 19.76 4.90 -12.41
C GLY A 231 19.68 5.81 -11.17
N HIS A 232 18.49 6.17 -10.71
CA HIS A 232 18.30 6.93 -9.48
C HIS A 232 18.79 6.19 -8.22
N PHE A 233 18.74 4.86 -8.23
CA PHE A 233 19.26 4.01 -7.14
C PHE A 233 20.74 3.65 -7.31
N GLY A 234 21.43 4.18 -8.34
CA GLY A 234 22.82 3.83 -8.64
C GLY A 234 23.00 2.42 -9.20
N LEU A 235 21.92 1.80 -9.69
CA LEU A 235 21.93 0.49 -10.31
C LEU A 235 22.05 0.68 -11.83
N GLN A 236 23.08 0.09 -12.46
CA GLN A 236 23.17 0.09 -13.92
C GLN A 236 22.14 -0.89 -14.50
N PRO A 237 21.47 -0.55 -15.63
CA PRO A 237 20.67 -1.52 -16.35
C PRO A 237 21.53 -2.72 -16.75
N ALA A 238 21.01 -3.91 -16.65
CA ALA A 238 21.68 -5.10 -17.17
C ALA A 238 21.87 -4.94 -18.68
N ALA A 239 23.12 -5.07 -19.14
CA ALA A 239 23.50 -4.98 -20.54
C ALA A 239 22.86 -6.09 -21.37
#